data_e66ceb12a536fd1e631a6990c53885b2
#
_entry.id   e66ceb12a536fd1e631a6990c53885b2
#
_cell.length_a   1.000
_cell.length_b   1.000
_cell.length_c   1.000
_cell.angle_alpha   90.00
_cell.angle_beta   90.00
_cell.angle_gamma   90.00
#
_symmetry.space_group_name_H-M   'P 1'
#
loop_
_entity.id
_entity.type
_entity.pdbx_description
1 polymer ?
#
loop_
_entity_poly.entity_id
_entity_poly.type
_entity_poly.pdbx_seq_one_letter_code
_entity_poly.pdbx_strand_id
1 'polypeptide(L)'
;MPQAPDYPTLYQIETAIESAVSTLLTAQSVTNYAARATDTKTAPYVDVQVSLGEATGRLYVDNDGLARDASFNFSLALRIVTNRNDDVTTHRDYRAKIHNVIAQYGSNINGALTYHKVAEIHHSQSTPELQEDDLLDQSAMQFSGIVDIANDSWPAAA
;
A
#
# COMPACT_ATOMS: atom_id res chain seq x y z
N MET A 1 16.98 21.93 -22.80
CA MET A 1 17.57 21.72 -21.47
C MET A 1 16.78 20.64 -20.74
N PRO A 2 17.41 19.56 -20.32
CA PRO A 2 16.69 18.58 -19.56
C PRO A 2 16.21 19.21 -18.24
N GLN A 3 14.95 18.97 -17.93
CA GLN A 3 14.35 19.40 -16.70
C GLN A 3 14.79 18.47 -15.56
N ALA A 4 15.01 19.00 -14.38
CA ALA A 4 15.23 18.16 -13.21
C ALA A 4 14.02 17.25 -12.98
N PRO A 5 14.21 16.03 -12.43
CA PRO A 5 13.09 15.20 -12.06
C PRO A 5 12.18 15.94 -11.08
N ASP A 6 10.88 15.90 -11.33
CA ASP A 6 9.93 16.46 -10.39
C ASP A 6 9.94 15.66 -9.09
N TYR A 7 9.99 16.35 -7.97
CA TYR A 7 9.82 15.72 -6.69
C TYR A 7 8.35 15.26 -6.56
N PRO A 8 8.07 14.00 -6.21
CA PRO A 8 6.71 13.52 -6.16
C PRO A 8 5.91 14.18 -5.05
N THR A 9 4.62 14.36 -5.27
CA THR A 9 3.70 14.76 -4.22
C THR A 9 3.46 13.58 -3.28
N LEU A 10 3.06 13.88 -2.04
CA LEU A 10 2.70 12.82 -1.08
C LEU A 10 1.59 11.94 -1.66
N TYR A 11 0.64 12.53 -2.35
CA TYR A 11 -0.45 11.81 -3.01
C TYR A 11 0.06 10.82 -4.06
N GLN A 12 1.04 11.22 -4.87
CA GLN A 12 1.63 10.33 -5.88
C GLN A 12 2.32 9.12 -5.25
N ILE A 13 3.00 9.33 -4.14
CA ILE A 13 3.68 8.25 -3.41
C ILE A 13 2.64 7.28 -2.82
N GLU A 14 1.63 7.80 -2.16
CA GLU A 14 0.53 7.00 -1.60
C GLU A 14 -0.16 6.18 -2.69
N THR A 15 -0.51 6.82 -3.80
CA THR A 15 -1.18 6.16 -4.93
C THR A 15 -0.31 5.09 -5.57
N ALA A 16 0.99 5.31 -5.68
CA ALA A 16 1.91 4.32 -6.24
C ALA A 16 1.94 3.04 -5.39
N ILE A 17 2.00 3.17 -4.07
CA ILE A 17 2.00 2.01 -3.17
C ILE A 17 0.64 1.32 -3.20
N GLU A 18 -0.46 2.07 -3.16
CA GLU A 18 -1.81 1.51 -3.28
C GLU A 18 -1.98 0.69 -4.56
N SER A 19 -1.52 1.24 -5.69
CA SER A 19 -1.60 0.55 -6.99
C SER A 19 -0.76 -0.71 -7.02
N ALA A 20 0.43 -0.70 -6.44
CA ALA A 20 1.28 -1.88 -6.35
C ALA A 20 0.61 -2.99 -5.54
N VAL A 21 0.08 -2.65 -4.37
CA VAL A 21 -0.64 -3.61 -3.52
C VAL A 21 -1.88 -4.13 -4.22
N SER A 22 -2.66 -3.25 -4.86
CA SER A 22 -3.84 -3.64 -5.62
C SER A 22 -3.53 -4.63 -6.73
N THR A 23 -2.48 -4.38 -7.49
CA THR A 23 -2.04 -5.28 -8.56
C THR A 23 -1.69 -6.66 -8.02
N LEU A 24 -0.99 -6.72 -6.91
CA LEU A 24 -0.60 -7.99 -6.30
C LEU A 24 -1.80 -8.75 -5.72
N LEU A 25 -2.74 -8.05 -5.09
CA LEU A 25 -3.96 -8.67 -4.58
C LEU A 25 -4.83 -9.22 -5.72
N THR A 26 -4.95 -8.47 -6.81
CA THR A 26 -5.68 -8.92 -7.99
C THR A 26 -5.04 -10.17 -8.60
N ALA A 27 -3.72 -10.25 -8.62
CA ALA A 27 -3.00 -11.44 -9.07
C ALA A 27 -3.27 -12.67 -8.19
N GLN A 28 -3.65 -12.47 -6.94
CA GLN A 28 -4.06 -13.53 -6.01
C GLN A 28 -5.57 -13.79 -6.03
N SER A 29 -6.28 -13.24 -6.99
CA SER A 29 -7.74 -13.33 -7.10
C SER A 29 -8.48 -12.72 -5.90
N VAL A 30 -7.91 -11.70 -5.29
CA VAL A 30 -8.53 -10.94 -4.21
C VAL A 30 -9.14 -9.68 -4.79
N THR A 31 -10.46 -9.58 -4.73
CA THR A 31 -11.19 -8.37 -5.13
C THR A 31 -10.83 -7.24 -4.17
N ASN A 32 -10.40 -6.11 -4.70
CA ASN A 32 -9.96 -5.00 -3.88
C ASN A 32 -10.32 -3.65 -4.51
N TYR A 33 -10.44 -2.64 -3.65
CA TYR A 33 -10.74 -1.27 -4.03
C TYR A 33 -9.88 -0.31 -3.23
N ALA A 34 -9.60 0.86 -3.80
CA ALA A 34 -9.08 1.96 -3.01
C ALA A 34 -10.14 2.34 -1.95
N ALA A 35 -9.70 2.60 -0.71
CA ALA A 35 -10.63 2.86 0.40
C ALA A 35 -11.57 4.05 0.14
N ARG A 36 -11.09 5.03 -0.62
CA ARG A 36 -11.89 6.22 -1.00
C ARG A 36 -12.57 6.11 -2.37
N ALA A 37 -12.60 4.91 -2.97
CA ALA A 37 -13.36 4.71 -4.19
C ALA A 37 -14.85 4.91 -3.93
N THR A 38 -15.52 5.58 -4.86
CA THR A 38 -16.95 5.87 -4.78
C THR A 38 -17.82 4.79 -5.43
N ASP A 39 -17.18 3.82 -6.05
CA ASP A 39 -17.89 2.72 -6.71
C ASP A 39 -18.63 1.85 -5.70
N THR A 40 -19.73 1.25 -6.14
CA THR A 40 -20.44 0.26 -5.31
C THR A 40 -19.56 -0.96 -5.12
N LYS A 41 -19.28 -1.28 -3.86
CA LYS A 41 -18.44 -2.41 -3.49
C LYS A 41 -19.29 -3.62 -3.15
N THR A 42 -18.95 -4.77 -3.70
CA THR A 42 -19.66 -6.03 -3.44
C THR A 42 -18.74 -6.99 -2.70
N ALA A 43 -19.16 -7.44 -1.54
CA ALA A 43 -18.41 -8.43 -0.76
C ALA A 43 -18.34 -9.78 -1.50
N PRO A 44 -17.24 -10.55 -1.40
CA PRO A 44 -16.05 -10.25 -0.59
C PRO A 44 -15.11 -9.25 -1.27
N TYR A 45 -14.52 -8.37 -0.49
CA TYR A 45 -13.54 -7.41 -1.02
C TYR A 45 -12.57 -6.95 0.06
N VAL A 46 -11.52 -6.26 -0.36
CA VAL A 46 -10.54 -5.63 0.52
C VAL A 46 -10.46 -4.15 0.15
N ASP A 47 -10.59 -3.26 1.12
CA ASP A 47 -10.26 -1.85 0.96
C ASP A 47 -8.77 -1.66 1.23
N VAL A 48 -8.10 -0.93 0.34
CA VAL A 48 -6.67 -0.64 0.42
C VAL A 48 -6.49 0.86 0.64
N GLN A 49 -5.79 1.23 1.70
CA GLN A 49 -5.48 2.63 2.00
C GLN A 49 -4.03 2.77 2.44
N VAL A 50 -3.32 3.70 1.80
CA VAL A 50 -1.96 4.08 2.18
C VAL A 50 -1.98 5.52 2.68
N SER A 51 -1.30 5.74 3.80
CA SER A 51 -1.11 7.08 4.36
C SER A 51 0.36 7.29 4.64
N LEU A 52 0.93 8.37 4.11
CA LEU A 52 2.27 8.78 4.46
C LEU A 52 2.27 9.47 5.83
N GLY A 53 3.30 9.15 6.60
CA GLY A 53 3.59 9.81 7.85
C GLY A 53 4.72 10.82 7.69
N GLU A 54 5.51 10.96 8.74
CA GLU A 54 6.62 11.90 8.75
C GLU A 54 7.79 11.40 7.91
N ALA A 55 8.55 12.35 7.35
CA ALA A 55 9.85 12.05 6.74
C ALA A 55 10.79 11.44 7.79
N THR A 56 11.67 10.55 7.34
CA THR A 56 12.60 9.86 8.26
C THR A 56 13.79 10.69 8.68
N GLY A 57 13.97 11.87 8.09
CA GLY A 57 15.14 12.72 8.31
C GLY A 57 16.29 12.47 7.34
N ARG A 58 16.23 11.43 6.52
CA ARG A 58 17.19 11.23 5.43
C ARG A 58 16.91 12.22 4.32
N LEU A 59 17.99 12.82 3.80
CA LEU A 59 17.91 13.80 2.74
C LEU A 59 18.77 13.34 1.56
N TYR A 60 18.39 13.80 0.38
CA TYR A 60 19.25 13.75 -0.79
C TYR A 60 19.28 15.13 -1.46
N VAL A 61 20.30 15.37 -2.25
CA VAL A 61 20.43 16.61 -3.00
C VAL A 61 19.98 16.34 -4.43
N ASP A 62 18.96 17.09 -4.89
CA ASP A 62 18.45 16.94 -6.24
C ASP A 62 19.37 17.61 -7.29
N ASN A 63 18.98 17.54 -8.55
CA ASN A 63 19.78 18.12 -9.64
C ASN A 63 19.92 19.63 -9.57
N ASP A 64 19.05 20.31 -8.85
CA ASP A 64 19.07 21.75 -8.64
C ASP A 64 19.88 22.15 -7.40
N GLY A 65 20.47 21.21 -6.70
CA GLY A 65 21.23 21.44 -5.49
C GLY A 65 20.36 21.62 -4.23
N LEU A 66 19.07 21.30 -4.31
CA LEU A 66 18.14 21.41 -3.18
C LEU A 66 18.11 20.12 -2.40
N ALA A 67 18.11 20.26 -1.06
CA ALA A 67 17.92 19.11 -0.18
C ALA A 67 16.42 18.72 -0.14
N ARG A 68 16.15 17.45 -0.36
CA ARG A 68 14.81 16.87 -0.37
C ARG A 68 14.74 15.71 0.59
N ASP A 69 13.56 15.45 1.13
CA ASP A 69 13.33 14.25 1.92
C ASP A 69 13.52 13.00 1.05
N ALA A 70 14.36 12.09 1.50
CA ALA A 70 14.68 10.87 0.76
C ALA A 70 13.75 9.71 1.08
N SER A 71 13.09 9.73 2.23
CA SER A 71 12.20 8.65 2.64
C SER A 71 11.15 9.12 3.64
N PHE A 72 10.06 8.38 3.67
CA PHE A 72 8.92 8.65 4.54
C PHE A 72 8.49 7.37 5.26
N ASN A 73 8.01 7.53 6.48
CA ASN A 73 7.21 6.50 7.13
C ASN A 73 5.85 6.42 6.44
N PHE A 74 5.28 5.24 6.33
CA PHE A 74 3.94 5.06 5.81
C PHE A 74 3.18 4.00 6.59
N SER A 75 1.87 4.05 6.51
CA SER A 75 0.99 2.98 6.97
C SER A 75 0.13 2.48 5.81
N LEU A 76 -0.08 1.17 5.81
CA LEU A 76 -0.93 0.48 4.87
C LEU A 76 -2.05 -0.19 5.67
N ALA A 77 -3.27 0.25 5.45
CA ALA A 77 -4.45 -0.31 6.09
C ALA A 77 -5.26 -1.12 5.08
N LEU A 78 -5.60 -2.33 5.45
CA LEU A 78 -6.37 -3.26 4.63
C LEU A 78 -7.58 -3.70 5.43
N ARG A 79 -8.77 -3.34 4.96
CA ARG A 79 -10.03 -3.78 5.56
C ARG A 79 -10.64 -4.88 4.72
N ILE A 80 -10.85 -6.03 5.32
CA ILE A 80 -11.44 -7.20 4.69
C ILE A 80 -12.92 -7.24 5.01
N VAL A 81 -13.75 -7.30 3.99
CA VAL A 81 -15.21 -7.36 4.13
C VAL A 81 -15.72 -8.59 3.39
N THR A 82 -16.39 -9.47 4.10
CA THR A 82 -16.99 -10.69 3.53
C THR A 82 -18.46 -10.78 3.95
N ASN A 83 -19.24 -11.57 3.20
CA ASN A 83 -20.62 -11.79 3.57
C ASN A 83 -20.70 -12.69 4.80
N ARG A 84 -21.62 -12.36 5.71
CA ARG A 84 -21.83 -13.14 6.93
C ARG A 84 -22.29 -14.58 6.65
N ASN A 85 -22.99 -14.78 5.54
CA ASN A 85 -23.45 -16.09 5.11
C ASN A 85 -22.39 -16.92 4.39
N ASP A 86 -21.27 -16.31 4.02
CA ASP A 86 -20.14 -17.02 3.46
C ASP A 86 -19.41 -17.77 4.58
N ASP A 87 -18.74 -18.84 4.19
CA ASP A 87 -17.88 -19.54 5.12
C ASP A 87 -16.75 -18.59 5.59
N VAL A 88 -16.47 -18.63 6.88
CA VAL A 88 -15.36 -17.89 7.49
C VAL A 88 -14.01 -18.22 6.79
N THR A 89 -13.94 -19.32 6.08
CA THR A 89 -12.79 -19.73 5.27
C THR A 89 -12.43 -18.66 4.24
N THR A 90 -13.40 -18.03 3.57
CA THR A 90 -13.13 -16.95 2.61
C THR A 90 -12.44 -15.77 3.28
N HIS A 91 -12.90 -15.38 4.45
CA HIS A 91 -12.29 -14.29 5.21
C HIS A 91 -10.85 -14.61 5.62
N ARG A 92 -10.62 -15.81 6.12
CA ARG A 92 -9.29 -16.29 6.50
C ARG A 92 -8.35 -16.44 5.31
N ASP A 93 -8.87 -16.88 4.17
CA ASP A 93 -8.11 -16.99 2.93
C ASP A 93 -7.63 -15.62 2.46
N TYR A 94 -8.49 -14.61 2.51
CA TYR A 94 -8.11 -13.24 2.17
C TYR A 94 -7.01 -12.71 3.09
N ARG A 95 -7.13 -12.95 4.40
CA ARG A 95 -6.09 -12.54 5.36
C ARG A 95 -4.75 -13.21 5.04
N ALA A 96 -4.77 -14.51 4.76
CA ALA A 96 -3.54 -15.24 4.42
C ALA A 96 -2.90 -14.72 3.14
N LYS A 97 -3.69 -14.45 2.12
CA LYS A 97 -3.20 -13.89 0.85
C LYS A 97 -2.61 -12.51 1.02
N ILE A 98 -3.26 -11.65 1.82
CA ILE A 98 -2.73 -10.31 2.14
C ILE A 98 -1.38 -10.44 2.83
N HIS A 99 -1.30 -11.27 3.85
CA HIS A 99 -0.05 -11.46 4.59
C HIS A 99 1.07 -11.94 3.66
N ASN A 100 0.79 -12.90 2.78
CA ASN A 100 1.77 -13.42 1.84
C ASN A 100 2.26 -12.36 0.85
N VAL A 101 1.36 -11.53 0.34
CA VAL A 101 1.71 -10.43 -0.56
C VAL A 101 2.63 -9.43 0.14
N ILE A 102 2.29 -9.05 1.36
CA ILE A 102 3.04 -8.02 2.08
C ILE A 102 4.36 -8.56 2.63
N ALA A 103 4.38 -9.80 3.12
CA ALA A 103 5.58 -10.41 3.68
C ALA A 103 6.73 -10.53 2.67
N GLN A 104 6.40 -10.56 1.39
CA GLN A 104 7.39 -10.64 0.31
C GLN A 104 7.57 -9.29 -0.40
N TYR A 105 7.53 -8.20 0.33
CA TYR A 105 7.55 -6.85 -0.24
C TYR A 105 8.76 -6.59 -1.16
N GLY A 106 9.90 -7.16 -0.85
CA GLY A 106 11.11 -6.96 -1.65
C GLY A 106 10.99 -7.48 -3.08
N SER A 107 10.36 -8.63 -3.27
CA SER A 107 10.17 -9.23 -4.59
C SER A 107 8.83 -8.87 -5.23
N ASN A 108 7.80 -8.64 -4.41
CA ASN A 108 6.45 -8.38 -4.89
C ASN A 108 6.17 -6.88 -5.02
N ILE A 109 6.14 -6.17 -3.89
CA ILE A 109 5.74 -4.74 -3.90
C ILE A 109 6.75 -3.92 -4.70
N ASN A 110 8.04 -4.08 -4.44
CA ASN A 110 9.07 -3.35 -5.18
C ASN A 110 9.12 -3.72 -6.65
N GLY A 111 8.77 -4.97 -6.99
CA GLY A 111 8.64 -5.38 -8.38
C GLY A 111 7.51 -4.68 -9.12
N ALA A 112 6.47 -4.24 -8.41
CA ALA A 112 5.34 -3.51 -8.97
C ALA A 112 5.50 -1.99 -8.90
N LEU A 113 6.49 -1.48 -8.17
CA LEU A 113 6.81 -0.06 -8.08
C LEU A 113 7.82 0.32 -9.16
N THR A 114 7.59 1.45 -9.83
CA THR A 114 8.48 1.92 -10.90
C THR A 114 9.56 2.85 -10.37
N TYR A 115 9.21 3.77 -9.48
CA TYR A 115 10.10 4.87 -9.07
C TYR A 115 10.44 4.89 -7.59
N HIS A 116 9.62 4.27 -6.77
CA HIS A 116 9.80 4.25 -5.33
C HIS A 116 10.22 2.85 -4.90
N LYS A 117 10.76 2.75 -3.70
CA LYS A 117 11.17 1.47 -3.14
C LYS A 117 10.75 1.40 -1.68
N VAL A 118 10.00 0.36 -1.33
CA VAL A 118 9.73 0.06 0.07
C VAL A 118 11.00 -0.54 0.66
N ALA A 119 11.58 0.18 1.61
CA ALA A 119 12.81 -0.26 2.29
C ALA A 119 12.52 -1.24 3.41
N GLU A 120 11.39 -1.06 4.10
CA GLU A 120 10.92 -2.01 5.11
C GLU A 120 9.40 -1.93 5.24
N ILE A 121 8.79 -3.02 5.63
CA ILE A 121 7.39 -3.10 6.00
C ILE A 121 7.20 -4.23 7.01
N HIS A 122 6.36 -4.02 7.99
CA HIS A 122 6.04 -5.02 8.99
C HIS A 122 4.58 -4.91 9.42
N HIS A 123 4.04 -6.02 9.87
CA HIS A 123 2.69 -6.07 10.39
C HIS A 123 2.65 -5.35 11.74
N SER A 124 1.90 -4.28 11.84
CA SER A 124 1.85 -3.45 13.04
C SER A 124 0.65 -3.73 13.93
N GLN A 125 -0.48 -4.05 13.32
CA GLN A 125 -1.72 -4.30 14.07
C GLN A 125 -2.74 -5.08 13.22
N SER A 126 -3.55 -5.89 13.89
CA SER A 126 -4.75 -6.49 13.32
C SER A 126 -5.88 -6.40 14.32
N THR A 127 -7.11 -6.31 13.84
CA THR A 127 -8.26 -6.61 14.70
C THR A 127 -8.29 -8.11 14.96
N PRO A 128 -8.25 -8.54 16.24
CA PRO A 128 -8.15 -9.96 16.55
C PRO A 128 -9.44 -10.73 16.28
N GLU A 129 -10.59 -10.04 16.28
CA GLU A 129 -11.90 -10.61 16.08
C GLU A 129 -12.61 -10.00 14.89
N LEU A 130 -13.48 -10.79 14.26
CA LEU A 130 -14.37 -10.29 13.24
C LEU A 130 -15.35 -9.30 13.86
N GLN A 131 -15.47 -8.13 13.26
CA GLN A 131 -16.52 -7.19 13.59
C GLN A 131 -17.72 -7.52 12.72
N GLU A 132 -18.80 -7.93 13.36
CA GLU A 132 -20.02 -8.26 12.67
C GLU A 132 -20.88 -7.02 12.48
N ASP A 133 -21.29 -6.77 11.27
CA ASP A 133 -22.40 -5.89 10.93
C ASP A 133 -23.55 -6.79 10.46
N ASP A 134 -24.76 -6.26 10.28
CA ASP A 134 -25.98 -7.04 10.02
C ASP A 134 -25.83 -8.18 9.00
N LEU A 135 -25.08 -7.96 7.94
CA LEU A 135 -24.88 -8.92 6.86
C LEU A 135 -23.41 -9.14 6.47
N LEU A 136 -22.49 -8.42 7.10
CA LEU A 136 -21.09 -8.41 6.72
C LEU A 136 -20.18 -8.73 7.91
N ASP A 137 -19.13 -9.46 7.63
CA ASP A 137 -18.02 -9.66 8.56
C ASP A 137 -16.86 -8.77 8.13
N GLN A 138 -16.24 -8.09 9.07
CA GLN A 138 -15.15 -7.15 8.81
C GLN A 138 -13.96 -7.40 9.73
N SER A 139 -12.76 -7.27 9.19
CA SER A 139 -11.55 -7.18 10.00
C SER A 139 -10.56 -6.27 9.31
N ALA A 140 -9.56 -5.82 10.05
CA ALA A 140 -8.53 -4.95 9.51
C ALA A 140 -7.14 -5.52 9.78
N MET A 141 -6.24 -5.30 8.83
CA MET A 141 -4.80 -5.55 9.00
C MET A 141 -4.08 -4.26 8.72
N GLN A 142 -3.14 -3.91 9.58
CA GLN A 142 -2.34 -2.70 9.41
C GLN A 142 -0.86 -3.03 9.38
N PHE A 143 -0.18 -2.42 8.43
CA PHE A 143 1.25 -2.54 8.25
C PHE A 143 1.88 -1.16 8.32
N SER A 144 3.10 -1.10 8.81
CA SER A 144 3.90 0.12 8.85
C SER A 144 5.23 -0.13 8.17
N GLY A 145 5.75 0.89 7.52
CA GLY A 145 7.02 0.74 6.82
C GLY A 145 7.65 2.05 6.45
N ILE A 146 8.70 1.95 5.66
CA ILE A 146 9.46 3.08 5.14
C ILE A 146 9.51 2.94 3.62
N VAL A 147 9.22 4.03 2.92
CA VAL A 147 9.35 4.12 1.47
C VAL A 147 10.47 5.09 1.11
N ASP A 148 11.37 4.65 0.27
CA ASP A 148 12.45 5.48 -0.30
C ASP A 148 11.94 6.17 -1.56
N ILE A 149 12.10 7.48 -1.61
CA ILE A 149 11.66 8.32 -2.72
C ILE A 149 12.80 8.55 -3.71
N ALA A 150 13.96 8.89 -3.18
CA ALA A 150 15.14 9.14 -4.00
C ALA A 150 15.83 7.83 -4.32
N ASN A 151 15.76 7.42 -5.56
CA ASN A 151 16.52 6.30 -6.08
C ASN A 151 16.95 6.61 -7.53
N ASP A 152 17.87 5.82 -8.04
CA ASP A 152 18.40 5.99 -9.39
C ASP A 152 17.34 5.78 -10.48
N SER A 153 16.23 5.18 -10.13
CA SER A 153 15.09 4.93 -11.03
C SER A 153 14.12 6.10 -11.09
N TRP A 154 14.31 7.12 -10.25
CA TRP A 154 13.44 8.29 -10.30
C TRP A 154 13.55 8.94 -11.67
N PRO A 155 12.42 9.18 -12.36
CA PRO A 155 12.50 9.61 -13.74
C PRO A 155 13.15 11.00 -13.81
N ALA A 156 14.25 11.07 -14.54
CA ALA A 156 14.71 12.34 -15.02
C ALA A 156 13.65 12.88 -15.96
N ALA A 157 13.18 14.09 -15.70
CA ALA A 157 12.30 14.74 -16.66
C ALA A 157 13.05 14.88 -17.98
N ALA A 158 12.38 14.48 -19.02
CA ALA A 158 12.96 14.51 -20.37
C ALA A 158 13.30 15.93 -20.80
#